data_acaddee7ec89b2610672c8fdf50fd334
#
_entry.id   acaddee7ec89b2610672c8fdf50fd334
#
_cell.length_a   1.000
_cell.length_b   1.000
_cell.length_c   1.000
_cell.angle_alpha   90.00
_cell.angle_beta   90.00
_cell.angle_gamma   90.00
#
_symmetry.space_group_name_H-M   'P 1'
#
loop_
_entity.id
_entity.type
_entity.pdbx_description
1 polymer ?
#
loop_
_entity_poly.entity_id
_entity_poly.type
_entity_poly.pdbx_seq_one_letter_code
_entity_poly.pdbx_strand_id
1 'polypeptide(L)'
;MAITAKEVQALREMTGVGMMDCKKALTEAEGNMDKAVEILREKGLAASQKKAGRIAAEGAAYAAVIDGVGVVVEVNAETDFVGKNEKFVEFVKGVAAVVAKEKPADMDALMAAPYGNGRTVQEEQQEMVLVIGENIKVRRFTFFTDGVCVPYIHAGGKIGVLVNLETSLTAEQVNEVGKDVAMQIAALNPLFLDKSQVDQATLDEEKKIMLVQMENDPKMAAKPDKVKEGIVTGKLGKFYKENCLLQQEFVKDNSISVEQHIANVAKSLGGTIVLKDAVRFEKGEGIEKKQENFAEEIAKQLGK
;
A
#
# COMPACT_ATOMS: atom_id res chain seq x y z
N MET A 1 -2.30 -7.07 -47.53
CA MET A 1 -1.24 -6.04 -47.76
C MET A 1 -0.04 -6.36 -46.87
N ALA A 2 1.20 -6.04 -47.32
CA ALA A 2 2.35 -6.22 -46.45
C ALA A 2 2.40 -5.07 -45.42
N ILE A 3 2.36 -5.42 -44.12
CA ILE A 3 2.45 -4.46 -43.04
C ILE A 3 3.84 -3.84 -43.00
N THR A 4 3.90 -2.52 -43.03
CA THR A 4 5.16 -1.77 -43.03
C THR A 4 5.70 -1.55 -41.63
N ALA A 5 7.04 -1.39 -41.51
CA ALA A 5 7.66 -1.06 -40.23
C ALA A 5 7.13 0.26 -39.63
N LYS A 6 6.74 1.22 -40.50
CA LYS A 6 6.18 2.51 -40.07
C LYS A 6 4.81 2.37 -39.41
N GLU A 7 3.95 1.52 -39.96
CA GLU A 7 2.61 1.23 -39.35
C GLU A 7 2.76 0.53 -38.01
N VAL A 8 3.69 -0.43 -37.89
CA VAL A 8 4.00 -1.10 -36.62
C VAL A 8 4.53 -0.12 -35.58
N GLN A 9 5.41 0.79 -35.99
CA GLN A 9 5.95 1.81 -35.12
C GLN A 9 4.86 2.78 -34.66
N ALA A 10 3.96 3.23 -35.54
CA ALA A 10 2.85 4.11 -35.21
C ALA A 10 1.89 3.46 -34.19
N LEU A 11 1.52 2.18 -34.38
CA LEU A 11 0.69 1.45 -33.43
C LEU A 11 1.39 1.27 -32.09
N ARG A 12 2.71 1.02 -32.08
CA ARG A 12 3.49 0.95 -30.85
C ARG A 12 3.55 2.28 -30.10
N GLU A 13 3.76 3.39 -30.79
CA GLU A 13 3.78 4.73 -30.20
C GLU A 13 2.41 5.07 -29.59
N MET A 14 1.33 4.65 -30.23
CA MET A 14 -0.04 4.89 -29.78
C MET A 14 -0.46 4.02 -28.58
N THR A 15 -0.01 2.74 -28.54
CA THR A 15 -0.46 1.77 -27.54
C THR A 15 0.60 1.44 -26.48
N GLY A 16 1.88 1.67 -26.76
CA GLY A 16 2.99 1.28 -25.89
C GLY A 16 3.29 -0.22 -25.86
N VAL A 17 2.54 -1.04 -26.60
CA VAL A 17 2.69 -2.50 -26.66
C VAL A 17 3.96 -2.89 -27.45
N GLY A 18 4.49 -4.10 -27.19
CA GLY A 18 5.69 -4.61 -27.84
C GLY A 18 5.56 -4.69 -29.36
N MET A 19 6.65 -4.38 -30.09
CA MET A 19 6.67 -4.28 -31.56
C MET A 19 6.16 -5.54 -32.27
N MET A 20 6.44 -6.74 -31.73
CA MET A 20 6.01 -7.99 -32.33
C MET A 20 4.51 -8.22 -32.18
N ASP A 21 3.92 -7.79 -31.07
CA ASP A 21 2.48 -7.92 -30.83
C ASP A 21 1.71 -6.88 -31.65
N CYS A 22 2.24 -5.66 -31.79
CA CYS A 22 1.71 -4.66 -32.74
C CYS A 22 1.72 -5.19 -34.18
N LYS A 23 2.83 -5.82 -34.63
CA LYS A 23 2.92 -6.42 -35.96
C LYS A 23 1.90 -7.54 -36.16
N LYS A 24 1.73 -8.44 -35.20
CA LYS A 24 0.73 -9.51 -35.24
C LYS A 24 -0.69 -8.94 -35.31
N ALA A 25 -1.01 -7.96 -34.45
CA ALA A 25 -2.31 -7.32 -34.43
C ALA A 25 -2.64 -6.63 -35.77
N LEU A 26 -1.69 -5.87 -36.34
CA LEU A 26 -1.88 -5.25 -37.65
C LEU A 26 -2.04 -6.28 -38.76
N THR A 27 -1.32 -7.40 -38.70
CA THR A 27 -1.46 -8.46 -39.69
C THR A 27 -2.85 -9.09 -39.63
N GLU A 28 -3.35 -9.37 -38.41
CA GLU A 28 -4.67 -9.93 -38.16
C GLU A 28 -5.80 -8.92 -38.51
N ALA A 29 -5.55 -7.63 -38.32
CA ALA A 29 -6.44 -6.53 -38.70
C ALA A 29 -6.33 -6.15 -40.20
N GLU A 30 -5.55 -6.84 -41.00
CA GLU A 30 -5.31 -6.52 -42.42
C GLU A 30 -4.85 -5.09 -42.70
N GLY A 31 -4.10 -4.51 -41.72
CA GLY A 31 -3.58 -3.13 -41.78
C GLY A 31 -4.52 -2.07 -41.24
N ASN A 32 -5.71 -2.45 -40.75
CA ASN A 32 -6.64 -1.50 -40.11
C ASN A 32 -6.16 -1.18 -38.70
N MET A 33 -5.85 0.11 -38.45
CA MET A 33 -5.26 0.58 -37.18
C MET A 33 -6.23 0.43 -36.00
N ASP A 34 -7.51 0.84 -36.19
CA ASP A 34 -8.53 0.79 -35.13
C ASP A 34 -8.82 -0.66 -34.72
N LYS A 35 -8.96 -1.54 -35.71
CA LYS A 35 -9.17 -2.97 -35.48
C LYS A 35 -7.96 -3.64 -34.82
N ALA A 36 -6.74 -3.18 -35.15
CA ALA A 36 -5.53 -3.65 -34.49
C ALA A 36 -5.49 -3.24 -33.00
N VAL A 37 -5.98 -2.05 -32.65
CA VAL A 37 -6.15 -1.60 -31.26
C VAL A 37 -7.15 -2.50 -30.51
N GLU A 38 -8.30 -2.82 -31.12
CA GLU A 38 -9.29 -3.75 -30.53
C GLU A 38 -8.68 -5.14 -30.27
N ILE A 39 -7.97 -5.69 -31.24
CA ILE A 39 -7.25 -6.97 -31.10
C ILE A 39 -6.22 -6.92 -29.95
N LEU A 40 -5.51 -5.82 -29.78
CA LEU A 40 -4.57 -5.65 -28.68
C LEU A 40 -5.28 -5.58 -27.33
N ARG A 41 -6.46 -4.97 -27.24
CA ARG A 41 -7.29 -4.97 -26.02
C ARG A 41 -7.76 -6.37 -25.65
N GLU A 42 -8.26 -7.15 -26.62
CA GLU A 42 -8.63 -8.54 -26.40
C GLU A 42 -7.45 -9.38 -25.91
N LYS A 43 -6.27 -9.17 -26.52
CA LYS A 43 -5.03 -9.85 -26.09
C LYS A 43 -4.59 -9.39 -24.69
N GLY A 44 -4.83 -8.15 -24.29
CA GLY A 44 -4.59 -7.63 -22.96
C GLY A 44 -5.44 -8.35 -21.92
N LEU A 45 -6.73 -8.53 -22.19
CA LEU A 45 -7.64 -9.31 -21.36
C LEU A 45 -7.15 -10.76 -21.19
N ALA A 46 -6.83 -11.44 -22.29
CA ALA A 46 -6.34 -12.82 -22.27
C ALA A 46 -5.00 -12.96 -21.54
N ALA A 47 -4.07 -11.99 -21.70
CA ALA A 47 -2.80 -11.95 -21.00
C ALA A 47 -2.98 -11.74 -19.49
N SER A 48 -3.89 -10.85 -19.09
CA SER A 48 -4.24 -10.60 -17.70
C SER A 48 -4.82 -11.87 -17.05
N GLN A 49 -5.78 -12.53 -17.68
CA GLN A 49 -6.36 -13.78 -17.18
C GLN A 49 -5.30 -14.88 -17.02
N LYS A 50 -4.41 -15.05 -18.01
CA LYS A 50 -3.33 -16.04 -17.96
C LYS A 50 -2.33 -15.80 -16.83
N LYS A 51 -2.11 -14.53 -16.46
CA LYS A 51 -1.13 -14.14 -15.45
C LYS A 51 -1.73 -13.93 -14.07
N ALA A 52 -3.06 -13.87 -13.94
CA ALA A 52 -3.76 -13.55 -12.69
C ALA A 52 -3.40 -14.48 -11.51
N GLY A 53 -3.02 -15.73 -11.79
CA GLY A 53 -2.58 -16.70 -10.78
C GLY A 53 -1.10 -16.57 -10.36
N ARG A 54 -0.31 -15.68 -10.98
CA ARG A 54 1.09 -15.49 -10.61
C ARG A 54 1.20 -14.61 -9.36
N ILE A 55 2.17 -14.94 -8.51
CA ILE A 55 2.43 -14.16 -7.28
C ILE A 55 2.96 -12.78 -7.68
N ALA A 56 2.25 -11.75 -7.23
CA ALA A 56 2.61 -10.35 -7.42
C ALA A 56 2.74 -9.72 -6.02
N ALA A 57 3.92 -9.85 -5.40
CA ALA A 57 4.21 -9.38 -4.04
C ALA A 57 5.09 -8.12 -4.03
N GLU A 58 5.51 -7.65 -5.22
CA GLU A 58 6.24 -6.40 -5.40
C GLU A 58 5.30 -5.30 -5.93
N GLY A 59 5.82 -4.20 -6.47
CA GLY A 59 5.03 -3.07 -6.95
C GLY A 59 5.19 -1.83 -6.07
N ALA A 60 4.11 -1.10 -5.75
CA ALA A 60 4.18 0.12 -4.95
C ALA A 60 2.93 0.34 -4.08
N ALA A 61 3.17 0.88 -2.87
CA ALA A 61 2.20 1.58 -2.06
C ALA A 61 2.41 3.10 -2.26
N TYR A 62 1.36 3.80 -2.65
CA TYR A 62 1.40 5.22 -3.00
C TYR A 62 0.37 6.00 -2.20
N ALA A 63 0.80 7.09 -1.58
CA ALA A 63 -0.07 7.99 -0.82
C ALA A 63 0.05 9.42 -1.36
N ALA A 64 -1.07 10.11 -1.49
CA ALA A 64 -1.13 11.49 -1.97
C ALA A 64 -2.35 12.23 -1.41
N VAL A 65 -2.33 13.57 -1.52
CA VAL A 65 -3.54 14.40 -1.41
C VAL A 65 -3.83 14.97 -2.79
N ILE A 66 -5.02 14.71 -3.30
CA ILE A 66 -5.47 15.10 -4.64
C ILE A 66 -6.80 15.81 -4.46
N ASP A 67 -6.87 17.08 -4.87
CA ASP A 67 -8.06 17.94 -4.75
C ASP A 67 -8.70 17.93 -3.34
N GLY A 68 -7.84 17.94 -2.30
CA GLY A 68 -8.25 17.91 -0.90
C GLY A 68 -8.63 16.53 -0.36
N VAL A 69 -8.62 15.49 -1.18
CA VAL A 69 -8.87 14.10 -0.77
C VAL A 69 -7.53 13.40 -0.49
N GLY A 70 -7.38 12.87 0.72
CA GLY A 70 -6.25 12.00 1.05
C GLY A 70 -6.48 10.60 0.50
N VAL A 71 -5.50 10.04 -0.22
CA VAL A 71 -5.60 8.71 -0.85
C VAL A 71 -4.36 7.89 -0.55
N VAL A 72 -4.53 6.61 -0.29
CA VAL A 72 -3.47 5.61 -0.32
C VAL A 72 -3.93 4.40 -1.14
N VAL A 73 -3.07 3.94 -2.05
CA VAL A 73 -3.33 2.78 -2.91
C VAL A 73 -2.16 1.81 -2.88
N GLU A 74 -2.43 0.53 -3.03
CA GLU A 74 -1.42 -0.50 -3.27
C GLU A 74 -1.68 -1.15 -4.63
N VAL A 75 -0.67 -1.12 -5.49
CA VAL A 75 -0.66 -1.82 -6.78
C VAL A 75 0.52 -2.77 -6.80
N ASN A 76 0.22 -4.05 -7.01
CA ASN A 76 1.24 -5.09 -7.00
C ASN A 76 1.71 -5.46 -8.41
N ALA A 77 2.96 -5.96 -8.48
CA ALA A 77 3.62 -6.51 -9.65
C ALA A 77 4.45 -7.75 -9.24
N GLU A 78 4.94 -8.51 -10.22
CA GLU A 78 5.73 -9.73 -9.96
C GLU A 78 7.16 -9.38 -9.47
N THR A 79 7.78 -8.31 -10.02
CA THR A 79 9.17 -7.92 -9.72
C THR A 79 9.30 -6.50 -9.20
N ASP A 80 10.38 -6.23 -8.48
CA ASP A 80 10.71 -4.90 -7.96
C ASP A 80 11.16 -3.91 -9.05
N PHE A 81 11.61 -4.39 -10.21
CA PHE A 81 11.93 -3.56 -11.36
C PHE A 81 10.72 -2.78 -11.87
N VAL A 82 9.55 -3.41 -11.86
CA VAL A 82 8.31 -2.78 -12.30
C VAL A 82 7.93 -1.60 -11.40
N GLY A 83 8.18 -1.69 -10.10
CA GLY A 83 7.91 -0.59 -9.15
C GLY A 83 8.63 0.73 -9.50
N LYS A 84 9.69 0.67 -10.32
CA LYS A 84 10.45 1.83 -10.82
C LYS A 84 10.15 2.19 -12.27
N ASN A 85 9.33 1.41 -12.95
CA ASN A 85 8.95 1.66 -14.33
C ASN A 85 8.02 2.87 -14.42
N GLU A 86 8.34 3.84 -15.28
CA GLU A 86 7.60 5.09 -15.41
C GLU A 86 6.11 4.87 -15.71
N LYS A 87 5.77 3.96 -16.64
CA LYS A 87 4.38 3.65 -16.98
C LYS A 87 3.62 3.04 -15.82
N PHE A 88 4.28 2.18 -15.03
CA PHE A 88 3.68 1.62 -13.82
C PHE A 88 3.43 2.71 -12.78
N VAL A 89 4.40 3.60 -12.54
CA VAL A 89 4.25 4.72 -11.60
C VAL A 89 3.13 5.67 -12.04
N GLU A 90 3.02 5.97 -13.34
CA GLU A 90 1.92 6.76 -13.91
C GLU A 90 0.57 6.07 -13.71
N PHE A 91 0.50 4.76 -13.93
CA PHE A 91 -0.71 3.97 -13.67
C PHE A 91 -1.12 4.04 -12.19
N VAL A 92 -0.19 3.83 -11.26
CA VAL A 92 -0.45 3.92 -9.81
C VAL A 92 -1.01 5.30 -9.43
N LYS A 93 -0.40 6.39 -9.94
CA LYS A 93 -0.87 7.76 -9.73
C LYS A 93 -2.26 8.00 -10.35
N GLY A 94 -2.50 7.45 -11.53
CA GLY A 94 -3.79 7.52 -12.20
C GLY A 94 -4.90 6.81 -11.39
N VAL A 95 -4.61 5.62 -10.86
CA VAL A 95 -5.55 4.92 -9.95
C VAL A 95 -5.84 5.76 -8.71
N ALA A 96 -4.81 6.38 -8.09
CA ALA A 96 -5.02 7.27 -6.94
C ALA A 96 -5.87 8.49 -7.30
N ALA A 97 -5.71 9.07 -8.50
CA ALA A 97 -6.54 10.16 -8.99
C ALA A 97 -8.00 9.74 -9.20
N VAL A 98 -8.23 8.53 -9.72
CA VAL A 98 -9.59 7.96 -9.83
C VAL A 98 -10.22 7.79 -8.46
N VAL A 99 -9.49 7.23 -7.48
CA VAL A 99 -9.99 7.08 -6.10
C VAL A 99 -10.40 8.44 -5.51
N ALA A 100 -9.55 9.47 -5.67
CA ALA A 100 -9.84 10.81 -5.16
C ALA A 100 -11.11 11.42 -5.78
N LYS A 101 -11.27 11.25 -7.09
CA LYS A 101 -12.36 11.84 -7.86
C LYS A 101 -13.68 11.08 -7.67
N GLU A 102 -13.66 9.77 -7.86
CA GLU A 102 -14.86 8.93 -7.91
C GLU A 102 -15.30 8.42 -6.53
N LYS A 103 -14.38 8.38 -5.55
CA LYS A 103 -14.62 7.94 -4.16
C LYS A 103 -15.33 6.58 -4.10
N PRO A 104 -14.78 5.55 -4.76
CA PRO A 104 -15.44 4.27 -4.91
C PRO A 104 -15.69 3.60 -3.56
N ALA A 105 -16.84 2.93 -3.42
CA ALA A 105 -17.23 2.28 -2.17
C ALA A 105 -16.42 1.00 -1.90
N ASP A 106 -15.96 0.33 -2.95
CA ASP A 106 -15.23 -0.94 -2.89
C ASP A 106 -14.33 -1.13 -4.13
N MET A 107 -13.65 -2.27 -4.18
CA MET A 107 -12.75 -2.60 -5.31
C MET A 107 -13.50 -2.77 -6.62
N ASP A 108 -14.71 -3.32 -6.62
CA ASP A 108 -15.48 -3.53 -7.84
C ASP A 108 -15.90 -2.19 -8.44
N ALA A 109 -16.35 -1.25 -7.60
CA ALA A 109 -16.64 0.12 -7.99
C ALA A 109 -15.40 0.85 -8.53
N LEU A 110 -14.23 0.68 -7.89
CA LEU A 110 -12.98 1.25 -8.38
C LEU A 110 -12.60 0.68 -9.76
N MET A 111 -12.67 -0.64 -9.92
CA MET A 111 -12.28 -1.29 -11.18
C MET A 111 -13.20 -0.92 -12.34
N ALA A 112 -14.48 -0.63 -12.08
CA ALA A 112 -15.44 -0.17 -13.06
C ALA A 112 -15.38 1.35 -13.35
N ALA A 113 -14.68 2.12 -12.49
CA ALA A 113 -14.63 3.58 -12.61
C ALA A 113 -13.83 4.03 -13.85
N PRO A 114 -14.19 5.19 -14.45
CA PRO A 114 -13.50 5.73 -15.62
C PRO A 114 -12.08 6.18 -15.27
N TYR A 115 -11.08 5.67 -15.99
CA TYR A 115 -9.68 6.04 -15.79
C TYR A 115 -9.30 7.39 -16.44
N GLY A 116 -10.14 7.92 -17.33
CA GLY A 116 -9.96 9.25 -17.93
C GLY A 116 -9.49 9.24 -19.40
N ASN A 117 -9.14 8.10 -19.96
CA ASN A 117 -8.72 7.93 -21.37
C ASN A 117 -9.70 7.11 -22.21
N GLY A 118 -10.97 7.08 -21.80
CA GLY A 118 -12.01 6.26 -22.42
C GLY A 118 -12.02 4.80 -21.97
N ARG A 119 -11.20 4.45 -20.98
CA ARG A 119 -11.11 3.12 -20.36
C ARG A 119 -11.55 3.16 -18.91
N THR A 120 -11.93 2.01 -18.37
CA THR A 120 -12.08 1.78 -16.93
C THR A 120 -10.71 1.50 -16.30
N VAL A 121 -10.62 1.54 -14.95
CA VAL A 121 -9.41 1.13 -14.22
C VAL A 121 -9.07 -0.32 -14.54
N GLN A 122 -10.07 -1.20 -14.67
CA GLN A 122 -9.86 -2.60 -15.04
C GLN A 122 -9.22 -2.74 -16.42
N GLU A 123 -9.73 -2.02 -17.42
CA GLU A 123 -9.18 -2.07 -18.77
C GLU A 123 -7.76 -1.50 -18.82
N GLU A 124 -7.49 -0.42 -18.06
CA GLU A 124 -6.14 0.14 -17.97
C GLU A 124 -5.17 -0.81 -17.27
N GLN A 125 -5.60 -1.52 -16.22
CA GLN A 125 -4.81 -2.57 -15.58
C GLN A 125 -4.48 -3.70 -16.56
N GLN A 126 -5.42 -4.13 -17.39
CA GLN A 126 -5.21 -5.16 -18.42
C GLN A 126 -4.20 -4.69 -19.47
N GLU A 127 -4.28 -3.44 -19.86
CA GLU A 127 -3.30 -2.81 -20.75
C GLU A 127 -1.90 -2.81 -20.13
N MET A 128 -1.78 -2.45 -18.85
CA MET A 128 -0.49 -2.50 -18.14
C MET A 128 0.10 -3.92 -18.10
N VAL A 129 -0.74 -4.95 -17.89
CA VAL A 129 -0.30 -6.35 -17.93
C VAL A 129 0.24 -6.74 -19.32
N LEU A 130 -0.37 -6.23 -20.40
CA LEU A 130 0.09 -6.46 -21.75
C LEU A 130 1.41 -5.72 -22.06
N VAL A 131 1.47 -4.44 -21.68
CA VAL A 131 2.63 -3.55 -21.98
C VAL A 131 3.86 -3.96 -21.17
N ILE A 132 3.70 -4.23 -19.88
CA ILE A 132 4.82 -4.56 -18.98
C ILE A 132 5.18 -6.04 -19.05
N GLY A 133 4.18 -6.92 -19.29
CA GLY A 133 4.41 -8.35 -19.42
C GLY A 133 4.36 -9.11 -18.08
N GLU A 134 3.99 -8.46 -16.98
CA GLU A 134 3.84 -9.05 -15.65
C GLU A 134 2.38 -9.06 -15.18
N ASN A 135 2.07 -9.84 -14.13
CA ASN A 135 0.83 -9.73 -13.41
C ASN A 135 0.82 -8.41 -12.64
N ILE A 136 -0.10 -7.51 -12.98
CA ILE A 136 -0.30 -6.23 -12.29
C ILE A 136 -1.70 -6.23 -11.71
N LYS A 137 -1.81 -5.88 -10.43
CA LYS A 137 -3.06 -5.90 -9.69
C LYS A 137 -3.21 -4.69 -8.79
N VAL A 138 -4.26 -3.91 -8.99
CA VAL A 138 -4.75 -2.97 -7.97
C VAL A 138 -5.31 -3.81 -6.83
N ARG A 139 -4.69 -3.72 -5.66
CA ARG A 139 -4.97 -4.64 -4.55
C ARG A 139 -5.91 -4.07 -3.53
N ARG A 140 -5.64 -2.86 -3.09
CA ARG A 140 -6.42 -2.16 -2.06
C ARG A 140 -6.23 -0.66 -2.14
N PHE A 141 -7.18 0.07 -1.63
CA PHE A 141 -7.12 1.53 -1.48
C PHE A 141 -7.87 1.96 -0.23
N THR A 142 -7.59 3.18 0.20
CA THR A 142 -8.37 3.91 1.22
C THR A 142 -8.28 5.39 0.91
N PHE A 143 -9.29 6.15 1.29
CA PHE A 143 -9.30 7.61 1.15
C PHE A 143 -10.00 8.27 2.33
N PHE A 144 -9.63 9.54 2.59
CA PHE A 144 -10.30 10.42 3.56
C PHE A 144 -10.72 11.70 2.84
N THR A 145 -11.95 12.13 3.09
CA THR A 145 -12.56 13.32 2.47
C THR A 145 -12.69 14.49 3.43
N ASP A 146 -12.36 14.29 4.69
CA ASP A 146 -12.45 15.26 5.77
C ASP A 146 -11.13 15.34 6.54
N GLY A 147 -10.98 16.39 7.36
CA GLY A 147 -9.74 16.64 8.08
C GLY A 147 -8.59 17.13 7.19
N VAL A 148 -7.40 17.18 7.74
CA VAL A 148 -6.17 17.49 7.01
C VAL A 148 -5.36 16.21 6.84
N CYS A 149 -5.25 15.76 5.60
CA CYS A 149 -4.52 14.55 5.24
C CYS A 149 -3.05 14.86 4.97
N VAL A 150 -2.15 14.04 5.53
CA VAL A 150 -0.71 14.12 5.29
C VAL A 150 -0.21 12.79 4.75
N PRO A 151 0.21 12.73 3.48
CA PRO A 151 0.73 11.53 2.85
C PRO A 151 2.22 11.38 3.12
N TYR A 152 2.68 10.12 3.22
CA TYR A 152 4.09 9.78 3.33
C TYR A 152 4.39 8.50 2.54
N ILE A 153 5.46 8.53 1.76
CA ILE A 153 5.94 7.37 1.01
C ILE A 153 7.35 7.04 1.50
N HIS A 154 7.53 5.83 2.01
CA HIS A 154 8.80 5.34 2.52
C HIS A 154 9.47 4.37 1.55
N ALA A 155 10.81 4.43 1.48
CA ALA A 155 11.66 3.52 0.71
C ALA A 155 11.16 3.31 -0.75
N GLY A 156 10.86 4.43 -1.45
CA GLY A 156 10.51 4.39 -2.87
C GLY A 156 9.22 3.64 -3.20
N GLY A 157 8.23 3.69 -2.30
CA GLY A 157 6.93 3.02 -2.49
C GLY A 157 6.86 1.64 -1.84
N LYS A 158 7.83 1.28 -0.99
CA LYS A 158 7.70 0.07 -0.17
C LYS A 158 6.54 0.20 0.82
N ILE A 159 6.41 1.37 1.46
CA ILE A 159 5.34 1.67 2.41
C ILE A 159 4.71 3.01 2.03
N GLY A 160 3.39 3.05 1.97
CA GLY A 160 2.59 4.26 1.86
C GLY A 160 1.79 4.45 3.15
N VAL A 161 1.85 5.66 3.70
CA VAL A 161 1.09 6.04 4.89
C VAL A 161 0.26 7.28 4.58
N LEU A 162 -0.97 7.28 5.05
CA LEU A 162 -1.87 8.43 5.02
C LEU A 162 -2.32 8.71 6.44
N VAL A 163 -1.99 9.89 6.96
CA VAL A 163 -2.42 10.38 8.28
C VAL A 163 -3.56 11.37 8.07
N ASN A 164 -4.62 11.26 8.85
CA ASN A 164 -5.74 12.20 8.88
C ASN A 164 -5.79 12.92 10.23
N LEU A 165 -5.68 14.25 10.20
CA LEU A 165 -5.67 15.12 11.37
C LEU A 165 -6.94 15.96 11.43
N GLU A 166 -7.57 16.00 12.59
CA GLU A 166 -8.54 17.03 12.93
C GLU A 166 -7.82 18.20 13.59
N THR A 167 -7.93 19.40 13.00
CA THR A 167 -7.13 20.53 13.44
C THR A 167 -7.84 21.86 13.18
N SER A 168 -7.54 22.86 14.04
CA SER A 168 -7.91 24.26 13.81
C SER A 168 -6.86 25.03 12.99
N LEU A 169 -5.76 24.38 12.62
CA LEU A 169 -4.62 24.96 11.90
C LEU A 169 -4.72 24.66 10.40
N THR A 170 -3.90 25.34 9.60
CA THR A 170 -3.84 25.09 8.15
C THR A 170 -3.07 23.79 7.84
N ALA A 171 -3.32 23.21 6.66
CA ALA A 171 -2.61 22.03 6.19
C ALA A 171 -1.08 22.23 6.18
N GLU A 172 -0.62 23.42 5.81
CA GLU A 172 0.81 23.76 5.78
C GLU A 172 1.43 23.73 7.19
N GLN A 173 0.71 24.28 8.19
CA GLN A 173 1.19 24.32 9.58
C GLN A 173 1.32 22.92 10.21
N VAL A 174 0.42 21.98 9.85
CA VAL A 174 0.44 20.62 10.43
C VAL A 174 1.16 19.57 9.57
N ASN A 175 1.68 19.97 8.40
CA ASN A 175 2.35 19.06 7.49
C ASN A 175 3.57 18.36 8.10
N GLU A 176 4.37 19.08 8.89
CA GLU A 176 5.58 18.53 9.51
C GLU A 176 5.21 17.48 10.58
N VAL A 177 4.32 17.81 11.51
CA VAL A 177 3.89 16.88 12.55
C VAL A 177 3.15 15.67 11.95
N GLY A 178 2.37 15.89 10.88
CA GLY A 178 1.72 14.79 10.16
C GLY A 178 2.73 13.84 9.52
N LYS A 179 3.82 14.36 8.95
CA LYS A 179 4.93 13.54 8.43
C LYS A 179 5.68 12.81 9.54
N ASP A 180 5.87 13.44 10.69
CA ASP A 180 6.50 12.81 11.85
C ASP A 180 5.69 11.59 12.32
N VAL A 181 4.37 11.76 12.43
CA VAL A 181 3.44 10.67 12.76
C VAL A 181 3.46 9.58 11.68
N ALA A 182 3.45 9.96 10.41
CA ALA A 182 3.50 9.00 9.31
C ALA A 182 4.82 8.20 9.27
N MET A 183 5.96 8.84 9.57
CA MET A 183 7.25 8.15 9.71
C MET A 183 7.26 7.17 10.88
N GLN A 184 6.69 7.56 12.03
CA GLN A 184 6.50 6.67 13.17
C GLN A 184 5.72 5.42 12.79
N ILE A 185 4.58 5.59 12.10
CA ILE A 185 3.72 4.50 11.61
C ILE A 185 4.49 3.61 10.62
N ALA A 186 5.22 4.20 9.69
CA ALA A 186 6.02 3.44 8.72
C ALA A 186 7.10 2.59 9.40
N ALA A 187 7.74 3.12 10.45
CA ALA A 187 8.85 2.48 11.15
C ALA A 187 8.40 1.37 12.11
N LEU A 188 7.36 1.64 12.92
CA LEU A 188 6.99 0.77 14.04
C LEU A 188 5.71 -0.04 13.82
N ASN A 189 4.95 0.25 12.74
CA ASN A 189 3.74 -0.48 12.37
C ASN A 189 2.77 -0.73 13.56
N PRO A 190 2.29 0.32 14.25
CA PRO A 190 1.39 0.15 15.39
C PRO A 190 0.10 -0.56 14.97
N LEU A 191 -0.43 -1.40 15.86
CA LEU A 191 -1.68 -2.13 15.62
C LEU A 191 -2.91 -1.25 15.86
N PHE A 192 -2.80 -0.27 16.77
CA PHE A 192 -3.87 0.64 17.17
C PHE A 192 -3.36 2.08 17.12
N LEU A 193 -4.23 3.05 16.88
CA LEU A 193 -3.87 4.45 16.97
C LEU A 193 -3.77 4.91 18.42
N ASP A 194 -4.69 4.45 19.28
CA ASP A 194 -4.73 4.77 20.71
C ASP A 194 -5.11 3.54 21.54
N LYS A 195 -4.65 3.52 22.79
CA LYS A 195 -4.99 2.46 23.75
C LYS A 195 -6.49 2.24 23.97
N SER A 196 -7.31 3.26 23.74
CA SER A 196 -8.78 3.17 23.83
C SER A 196 -9.41 2.31 22.73
N GLN A 197 -8.69 2.05 21.65
CA GLN A 197 -9.12 1.18 20.55
C GLN A 197 -8.85 -0.29 20.82
N VAL A 198 -8.06 -0.61 21.85
CA VAL A 198 -7.79 -2.01 22.23
C VAL A 198 -9.01 -2.58 22.95
N ASP A 199 -9.66 -3.53 22.32
CA ASP A 199 -10.85 -4.16 22.89
C ASP A 199 -10.52 -5.07 24.09
N GLN A 200 -11.53 -5.35 24.90
CA GLN A 200 -11.37 -6.16 26.12
C GLN A 200 -10.94 -7.60 25.81
N ALA A 201 -11.36 -8.15 24.68
CA ALA A 201 -11.00 -9.53 24.30
C ALA A 201 -9.49 -9.63 23.99
N THR A 202 -8.93 -8.65 23.25
CA THR A 202 -7.49 -8.53 23.01
C THR A 202 -6.71 -8.40 24.33
N LEU A 203 -7.16 -7.55 25.24
CA LEU A 203 -6.51 -7.39 26.55
C LEU A 203 -6.56 -8.65 27.40
N ASP A 204 -7.64 -9.40 27.34
CA ASP A 204 -7.80 -10.63 28.11
C ASP A 204 -6.95 -11.77 27.54
N GLU A 205 -6.81 -11.85 26.22
CA GLU A 205 -5.89 -12.79 25.56
C GLU A 205 -4.42 -12.46 25.88
N GLU A 206 -4.03 -11.18 25.82
CA GLU A 206 -2.68 -10.75 26.21
C GLU A 206 -2.36 -11.05 27.67
N LYS A 207 -3.31 -10.81 28.60
CA LYS A 207 -3.17 -11.18 30.01
C LYS A 207 -2.97 -12.68 30.18
N LYS A 208 -3.76 -13.49 29.48
CA LYS A 208 -3.66 -14.96 29.51
C LYS A 208 -2.28 -15.43 29.03
N ILE A 209 -1.80 -14.88 27.92
CA ILE A 209 -0.46 -15.18 27.40
C ILE A 209 0.61 -14.82 28.44
N MET A 210 0.52 -13.64 29.06
CA MET A 210 1.44 -13.20 30.10
C MET A 210 1.44 -14.12 31.33
N LEU A 211 0.25 -14.58 31.77
CA LEU A 211 0.13 -15.50 32.88
C LEU A 211 0.75 -16.86 32.56
N VAL A 212 0.49 -17.44 31.40
CA VAL A 212 1.11 -18.69 30.94
C VAL A 212 2.64 -18.57 30.86
N GLN A 213 3.15 -17.44 30.37
CA GLN A 213 4.60 -17.19 30.36
C GLN A 213 5.18 -17.15 31.77
N MET A 214 4.45 -16.57 32.73
CA MET A 214 4.86 -16.50 34.14
C MET A 214 4.81 -17.87 34.82
N GLU A 215 3.85 -18.72 34.50
CA GLU A 215 3.76 -20.08 35.02
C GLU A 215 4.91 -20.98 34.53
N ASN A 216 5.39 -20.74 33.30
CA ASN A 216 6.53 -21.45 32.71
C ASN A 216 7.90 -20.95 33.22
N ASP A 217 7.95 -19.82 33.95
CA ASP A 217 9.18 -19.34 34.61
C ASP A 217 9.14 -19.73 36.11
N PRO A 218 10.03 -20.63 36.57
CA PRO A 218 10.03 -21.08 37.97
C PRO A 218 10.15 -19.94 39.00
N LYS A 219 10.85 -18.85 38.64
CA LYS A 219 11.01 -17.69 39.54
C LYS A 219 9.71 -16.83 39.62
N MET A 220 8.93 -16.83 38.54
CA MET A 220 7.67 -16.10 38.49
C MET A 220 6.51 -16.94 39.02
N ALA A 221 6.51 -18.25 38.74
CA ALA A 221 5.49 -19.18 39.22
C ALA A 221 5.36 -19.18 40.75
N ALA A 222 6.48 -19.09 41.47
CA ALA A 222 6.54 -19.05 42.93
C ALA A 222 6.06 -17.74 43.58
N LYS A 223 5.74 -16.69 42.78
CA LYS A 223 5.30 -15.39 43.31
C LYS A 223 3.82 -15.44 43.77
N PRO A 224 3.45 -14.68 44.81
CA PRO A 224 2.04 -14.51 45.21
C PRO A 224 1.18 -13.91 44.09
N ASP A 225 -0.09 -14.30 43.99
CA ASP A 225 -1.01 -13.86 42.93
C ASP A 225 -1.10 -12.33 42.80
N LYS A 226 -1.18 -11.61 43.91
CA LYS A 226 -1.19 -10.14 43.95
C LYS A 226 0.06 -9.52 43.28
N VAL A 227 1.21 -10.20 43.41
CA VAL A 227 2.46 -9.74 42.77
C VAL A 227 2.41 -10.05 41.25
N LYS A 228 1.84 -11.20 40.86
CA LYS A 228 1.61 -11.56 39.45
C LYS A 228 0.68 -10.56 38.78
N GLU A 229 -0.43 -10.17 39.42
CA GLU A 229 -1.35 -9.13 38.91
C GLU A 229 -0.66 -7.78 38.68
N GLY A 230 0.20 -7.34 39.59
CA GLY A 230 0.98 -6.13 39.46
C GLY A 230 1.97 -6.21 38.25
N ILE A 231 2.58 -7.37 38.06
CA ILE A 231 3.48 -7.59 36.89
C ILE A 231 2.68 -7.60 35.58
N VAL A 232 1.51 -8.22 35.56
CA VAL A 232 0.63 -8.21 34.36
C VAL A 232 0.22 -6.79 34.03
N THR A 233 -0.17 -5.99 35.02
CA THR A 233 -0.53 -4.57 34.81
C THR A 233 0.65 -3.78 34.22
N GLY A 234 1.88 -4.00 34.72
CA GLY A 234 3.08 -3.37 34.16
C GLY A 234 3.37 -3.81 32.73
N LYS A 235 3.20 -5.11 32.43
CA LYS A 235 3.37 -5.66 31.06
C LYS A 235 2.31 -5.13 30.10
N LEU A 236 1.06 -4.93 30.54
CA LEU A 236 0.04 -4.26 29.72
C LEU A 236 0.42 -2.82 29.38
N GLY A 237 1.04 -2.10 30.33
CA GLY A 237 1.61 -0.78 30.06
C GLY A 237 2.67 -0.81 28.94
N LYS A 238 3.49 -1.86 28.93
CA LYS A 238 4.47 -2.09 27.85
C LYS A 238 3.79 -2.44 26.52
N PHE A 239 2.77 -3.31 26.56
CA PHE A 239 1.98 -3.65 25.38
C PHE A 239 1.41 -2.40 24.69
N TYR A 240 0.82 -1.46 25.45
CA TYR A 240 0.33 -0.20 24.89
C TYR A 240 1.46 0.63 24.26
N LYS A 241 2.61 0.72 24.91
CA LYS A 241 3.77 1.46 24.36
C LYS A 241 4.35 0.83 23.09
N GLU A 242 4.19 -0.46 22.90
CA GLU A 242 4.68 -1.15 21.71
C GLU A 242 3.66 -1.14 20.57
N ASN A 243 2.35 -1.23 20.87
CA ASN A 243 1.33 -1.49 19.87
C ASN A 243 0.38 -0.31 19.59
N CYS A 244 0.32 0.71 20.47
CA CYS A 244 -0.56 1.86 20.31
C CYS A 244 0.24 3.10 19.93
N LEU A 245 0.01 3.64 18.76
CA LEU A 245 0.78 4.75 18.17
C LEU A 245 0.96 5.92 19.12
N LEU A 246 -0.12 6.43 19.71
CA LEU A 246 -0.06 7.60 20.60
C LEU A 246 0.74 7.35 21.88
N GLN A 247 0.82 6.09 22.35
CA GLN A 247 1.57 5.67 23.53
C GLN A 247 3.01 5.27 23.22
N GLN A 248 3.38 5.06 21.94
CA GLN A 248 4.76 4.77 21.54
C GLN A 248 5.70 5.92 21.89
N GLU A 249 6.93 5.58 22.22
CA GLU A 249 8.03 6.55 22.29
C GLU A 249 8.30 7.11 20.89
N PHE A 250 8.41 8.42 20.78
CA PHE A 250 8.59 9.09 19.49
C PHE A 250 9.97 8.78 18.89
N VAL A 251 10.03 8.29 17.66
CA VAL A 251 11.28 7.81 17.04
C VAL A 251 12.36 8.87 16.89
N LYS A 252 12.02 10.15 16.87
CA LYS A 252 12.98 11.27 16.80
C LYS A 252 13.38 11.79 18.18
N ASP A 253 12.57 11.52 19.22
CA ASP A 253 12.83 11.90 20.61
C ASP A 253 12.15 10.88 21.55
N ASN A 254 12.90 9.89 21.99
CA ASN A 254 12.39 8.80 22.84
C ASN A 254 12.09 9.22 24.29
N SER A 255 12.33 10.47 24.65
CA SER A 255 11.96 11.02 25.97
C SER A 255 10.48 11.39 26.08
N ILE A 256 9.76 11.46 24.96
CA ILE A 256 8.34 11.79 24.89
C ILE A 256 7.57 10.75 24.08
N SER A 257 6.25 10.67 24.32
CA SER A 257 5.37 9.87 23.46
C SER A 257 4.96 10.62 22.21
N VAL A 258 4.44 9.89 21.20
CA VAL A 258 3.84 10.49 20.00
C VAL A 258 2.70 11.45 20.37
N GLU A 259 1.86 11.10 21.35
CA GLU A 259 0.80 11.95 21.89
C GLU A 259 1.36 13.28 22.42
N GLN A 260 2.43 13.20 23.22
CA GLN A 260 3.10 14.39 23.76
C GLN A 260 3.73 15.25 22.67
N HIS A 261 4.33 14.61 21.65
CA HIS A 261 4.87 15.34 20.50
C HIS A 261 3.78 16.13 19.77
N ILE A 262 2.65 15.51 19.43
CA ILE A 262 1.51 16.16 18.78
C ILE A 262 0.99 17.33 19.66
N ALA A 263 0.82 17.11 20.97
CA ALA A 263 0.35 18.14 21.90
C ALA A 263 1.30 19.33 22.02
N ASN A 264 2.63 19.08 22.02
CA ASN A 264 3.65 20.11 22.09
C ASN A 264 3.62 20.98 20.81
N VAL A 265 3.49 20.35 19.63
CA VAL A 265 3.39 21.08 18.36
C VAL A 265 2.10 21.89 18.30
N ALA A 266 0.96 21.32 18.68
CA ALA A 266 -0.32 22.03 18.73
C ALA A 266 -0.24 23.28 19.61
N LYS A 267 0.35 23.14 20.81
CA LYS A 267 0.57 24.25 21.74
C LYS A 267 1.50 25.33 21.14
N SER A 268 2.57 24.94 20.48
CA SER A 268 3.54 25.89 19.88
C SER A 268 2.93 26.70 18.75
N LEU A 269 1.99 26.09 18.00
CA LEU A 269 1.29 26.73 16.89
C LEU A 269 0.01 27.47 17.32
N GLY A 270 -0.37 27.38 18.60
CA GLY A 270 -1.55 28.06 19.16
C GLY A 270 -2.89 27.49 18.65
N GLY A 271 -2.93 26.20 18.31
CA GLY A 271 -4.12 25.54 17.80
C GLY A 271 -4.35 24.15 18.41
N THR A 272 -5.24 23.39 17.78
CA THR A 272 -5.54 21.99 18.14
C THR A 272 -5.09 21.06 17.04
N ILE A 273 -4.53 19.91 17.41
CA ILE A 273 -4.17 18.83 16.47
C ILE A 273 -4.59 17.51 17.15
N VAL A 274 -5.46 16.78 16.51
CA VAL A 274 -5.92 15.45 16.95
C VAL A 274 -5.70 14.47 15.83
N LEU A 275 -5.04 13.36 16.12
CA LEU A 275 -4.96 12.24 15.19
C LEU A 275 -6.33 11.59 15.10
N LYS A 276 -7.00 11.75 13.97
CA LYS A 276 -8.32 11.19 13.71
C LYS A 276 -8.25 9.76 13.20
N ASP A 277 -7.41 9.55 12.20
CA ASP A 277 -7.21 8.26 11.56
C ASP A 277 -5.85 8.17 10.88
N ALA A 278 -5.40 6.95 10.59
CA ALA A 278 -4.23 6.72 9.76
C ALA A 278 -4.30 5.34 9.11
N VAL A 279 -3.75 5.25 7.91
CA VAL A 279 -3.66 3.98 7.16
C VAL A 279 -2.24 3.78 6.68
N ARG A 280 -1.73 2.56 6.85
CA ARG A 280 -0.44 2.11 6.34
C ARG A 280 -0.64 0.93 5.40
N PHE A 281 -0.11 1.02 4.19
CA PHE A 281 0.03 -0.10 3.28
C PHE A 281 1.51 -0.40 3.06
N GLU A 282 1.89 -1.64 3.24
CA GLU A 282 3.18 -2.15 2.79
C GLU A 282 2.96 -3.03 1.56
N LYS A 283 3.70 -2.78 0.50
CA LYS A 283 3.57 -3.55 -0.74
C LYS A 283 3.79 -5.04 -0.48
N GLY A 284 2.87 -5.87 -0.95
CA GLY A 284 2.95 -7.32 -0.81
C GLY A 284 2.72 -7.87 0.59
N GLU A 285 2.28 -7.05 1.54
CA GLU A 285 1.99 -7.48 2.91
C GLU A 285 0.97 -8.63 2.92
N GLY A 286 1.32 -9.74 3.61
CA GLY A 286 0.48 -10.94 3.68
C GLY A 286 0.41 -11.79 2.39
N ILE A 287 1.15 -11.43 1.34
CA ILE A 287 1.32 -12.27 0.15
C ILE A 287 2.54 -13.17 0.37
N GLU A 288 2.36 -14.49 0.25
CA GLU A 288 3.48 -15.43 0.29
C GLU A 288 4.45 -15.14 -0.86
N LYS A 289 5.69 -14.79 -0.50
CA LYS A 289 6.76 -14.63 -1.49
C LYS A 289 7.26 -16.00 -1.90
N LYS A 290 7.42 -16.20 -3.21
CA LYS A 290 8.09 -17.38 -3.73
C LYS A 290 9.51 -17.42 -3.13
N GLN A 291 9.81 -18.40 -2.31
CA GLN A 291 11.19 -18.63 -1.88
C GLN A 291 11.95 -19.15 -3.11
N GLU A 292 12.67 -18.26 -3.77
CA GLU A 292 13.61 -18.67 -4.81
C GLU A 292 14.78 -19.35 -4.14
N ASN A 293 14.77 -20.69 -4.18
CA ASN A 293 15.94 -21.46 -3.78
C ASN A 293 16.93 -21.46 -4.96
N PHE A 294 17.75 -20.41 -5.02
CA PHE A 294 18.73 -20.21 -6.09
C PHE A 294 19.62 -21.44 -6.32
N ALA A 295 19.88 -22.22 -5.26
CA ALA A 295 20.62 -23.48 -5.37
C ALA A 295 19.85 -24.55 -6.15
N GLU A 296 18.54 -24.66 -5.96
CA GLU A 296 17.69 -25.59 -6.71
C GLU A 296 17.48 -25.15 -8.18
N GLU A 297 17.39 -23.86 -8.44
CA GLU A 297 17.31 -23.35 -9.81
C GLU A 297 18.59 -23.63 -10.59
N ILE A 298 19.75 -23.37 -10.00
CA ILE A 298 21.05 -23.72 -10.60
C ILE A 298 21.17 -25.24 -10.78
N ALA A 299 20.75 -26.05 -9.80
CA ALA A 299 20.79 -27.50 -9.93
C ALA A 299 19.88 -28.00 -11.08
N LYS A 300 18.68 -27.43 -11.24
CA LYS A 300 17.78 -27.73 -12.36
C LYS A 300 18.35 -27.30 -13.72
N GLN A 301 19.03 -26.14 -13.79
CA GLN A 301 19.69 -25.68 -15.02
C GLN A 301 20.92 -26.50 -15.36
N LEU A 302 21.63 -27.03 -14.38
CA LEU A 302 22.79 -27.88 -14.56
C LEU A 302 22.44 -29.37 -14.76
N GLY A 303 21.16 -29.73 -14.81
CA GLY A 303 20.69 -31.11 -15.04
C GLY A 303 21.06 -32.09 -13.91
N LYS A 304 21.20 -31.58 -12.68
CA LYS A 304 21.48 -32.38 -11.47
C LYS A 304 20.24 -32.48 -10.58
#